data_2805901b171583ac281158857615ea19
#
_entry.id   2805901b171583ac281158857615ea19
#
_cell.length_a   1.000
_cell.length_b   1.000
_cell.length_c   1.000
_cell.angle_alpha   90.00
_cell.angle_beta   90.00
_cell.angle_gamma   90.00
#
_symmetry.space_group_name_H-M   'P 1'
#
loop_
_entity.id
_entity.type
_entity.pdbx_description
1 polymer ?
#
loop_
_entity_poly.entity_id
_entity_poly.type
_entity_poly.pdbx_seq_one_letter_code
_entity_poly.pdbx_strand_id
1 'polypeptide(L)'
;MTTLRSFDPASGDLVWEGGIANAAAVSAALLHARKAFPGWAALPVAARVEAARRYQAVLEARKDAIAEVISRETGKPLWETRAELASMIGKVGLSIAAQAERAGEKRSGMPFGQAVLRHRPHGVMAVLGPFNFPGHLPNGHIVPALLAGNTVVFKPSEMTPATGAAMADAWAEAGLPAGVFQILQGPRETGEALVSGPIDGLLFTGSAGAGAHFRRAFADRPDVILALELGGNNPLVAWDGDVEEAASVVVQSAFVTTGQRCSCARRLIVPDNAFGTALVEAVAKAAERLLIGAWNDTPEPYMGPLVSEAAAAGARARFDGLVERGARIIRPFTGIEGRSAAFVTPAMLDVTGAFVPDEEIFAPVLQVCRVPDFDAAIRAANNTRFGLSAGLVSGDDALWDRFLGECRAGVVNRNRPTTGAAGSMPFGGLGESGNHRPSAYYAADYCAYPVASFEAASAQGNAAALAGKLRG
;
A
#
# COMPACT_ATOMS: atom_id res chain seq x y z
N MET A 1 -9.77 -13.12 28.96
CA MET A 1 -9.31 -12.93 27.56
C MET A 1 -9.09 -11.45 27.36
N THR A 2 -7.96 -11.05 26.86
CA THR A 2 -7.72 -9.65 26.52
C THR A 2 -8.54 -9.32 25.26
N THR A 3 -9.23 -8.20 25.27
CA THR A 3 -10.18 -7.77 24.24
C THR A 3 -9.55 -6.67 23.40
N LEU A 4 -9.62 -6.77 22.07
CA LEU A 4 -9.28 -5.71 21.13
C LEU A 4 -10.55 -4.89 20.85
N ARG A 5 -10.40 -3.58 20.77
CA ARG A 5 -11.49 -2.64 20.44
C ARG A 5 -11.02 -1.65 19.39
N SER A 6 -11.91 -1.29 18.46
CA SER A 6 -11.73 -0.13 17.61
C SER A 6 -12.82 0.91 17.87
N PHE A 7 -12.49 2.17 17.62
CA PHE A 7 -13.35 3.30 17.90
C PHE A 7 -13.40 4.22 16.69
N ASP A 8 -14.52 4.89 16.51
CA ASP A 8 -14.65 5.97 15.53
C ASP A 8 -13.82 7.18 16.01
N PRO A 9 -12.80 7.59 15.26
CA PRO A 9 -11.93 8.70 15.66
C PRO A 9 -12.65 10.06 15.70
N ALA A 10 -13.83 10.15 15.05
CA ALA A 10 -14.62 11.38 15.06
C ALA A 10 -15.47 11.52 16.33
N SER A 11 -16.13 10.45 16.77
CA SER A 11 -17.08 10.47 17.90
C SER A 11 -16.56 9.79 19.17
N GLY A 12 -15.58 8.88 19.04
CA GLY A 12 -15.15 8.02 20.14
C GLY A 12 -16.05 6.80 20.37
N ASP A 13 -17.06 6.60 19.53
CA ASP A 13 -17.98 5.46 19.65
C ASP A 13 -17.27 4.14 19.35
N LEU A 14 -17.64 3.11 20.10
CA LEU A 14 -17.16 1.74 19.85
C LEU A 14 -17.68 1.25 18.49
N VAL A 15 -16.76 0.85 17.62
CA VAL A 15 -17.08 0.27 16.30
C VAL A 15 -17.04 -1.25 16.35
N TRP A 16 -16.03 -1.82 17.01
CA TRP A 16 -15.86 -3.26 17.08
C TRP A 16 -15.18 -3.68 18.38
N GLU A 17 -15.56 -4.87 18.85
CA GLU A 17 -14.93 -5.54 19.99
C GLU A 17 -14.80 -7.03 19.71
N GLY A 18 -13.64 -7.62 20.02
CA GLY A 18 -13.42 -9.05 19.85
C GLY A 18 -12.18 -9.56 20.58
N GLY A 19 -12.02 -10.88 20.56
CA GLY A 19 -10.90 -11.54 21.22
C GLY A 19 -9.57 -11.31 20.52
N ILE A 20 -8.47 -11.21 21.29
CA ILE A 20 -7.11 -11.17 20.79
C ILE A 20 -6.61 -12.59 20.54
N ALA A 21 -6.07 -12.83 19.34
CA ALA A 21 -5.40 -14.07 18.99
C ALA A 21 -4.05 -14.17 19.72
N ASN A 22 -3.96 -15.10 20.64
CA ASN A 22 -2.72 -15.41 21.36
C ASN A 22 -1.79 -16.32 20.52
N ALA A 23 -0.60 -16.62 20.99
CA ALA A 23 0.38 -17.46 20.31
C ALA A 23 -0.16 -18.86 19.95
N ALA A 24 -1.02 -19.45 20.77
CA ALA A 24 -1.64 -20.75 20.51
C ALA A 24 -2.64 -20.65 19.34
N ALA A 25 -3.46 -19.59 19.29
CA ALA A 25 -4.38 -19.33 18.18
C ALA A 25 -3.61 -19.07 16.86
N VAL A 26 -2.50 -18.32 16.93
CA VAL A 26 -1.63 -18.10 15.77
C VAL A 26 -1.05 -19.43 15.26
N SER A 27 -0.52 -20.27 16.14
CA SER A 27 0.02 -21.58 15.78
C SER A 27 -1.04 -22.49 15.16
N ALA A 28 -2.25 -22.50 15.73
CA ALA A 28 -3.38 -23.27 15.18
C ALA A 28 -3.77 -22.78 13.77
N ALA A 29 -3.84 -21.47 13.55
CA ALA A 29 -4.13 -20.89 12.24
C ALA A 29 -3.09 -21.28 11.20
N LEU A 30 -1.79 -21.21 11.53
CA LEU A 30 -0.71 -21.62 10.64
C LEU A 30 -0.78 -23.13 10.29
N LEU A 31 -1.07 -23.98 11.26
CA LEU A 31 -1.26 -25.42 11.02
C LEU A 31 -2.46 -25.70 10.12
N HIS A 32 -3.59 -25.01 10.35
CA HIS A 32 -4.77 -25.15 9.49
C HIS A 32 -4.50 -24.68 8.06
N ALA A 33 -3.80 -23.53 7.89
CA ALA A 33 -3.41 -23.03 6.58
C ALA A 33 -2.48 -24.02 5.87
N ARG A 34 -1.47 -24.55 6.57
CA ARG A 34 -0.54 -25.56 6.03
C ARG A 34 -1.25 -26.84 5.62
N LYS A 35 -2.25 -27.30 6.39
CA LYS A 35 -3.07 -28.47 6.07
C LYS A 35 -3.95 -28.24 4.85
N ALA A 36 -4.53 -27.04 4.70
CA ALA A 36 -5.38 -26.70 3.56
C ALA A 36 -4.62 -26.47 2.26
N PHE A 37 -3.35 -26.06 2.34
CA PHE A 37 -2.52 -25.66 1.21
C PHE A 37 -2.46 -26.69 0.08
N PRO A 38 -2.13 -28.00 0.28
CA PRO A 38 -2.01 -28.96 -0.83
C PRO A 38 -3.31 -29.09 -1.63
N GLY A 39 -4.46 -29.13 -0.96
CA GLY A 39 -5.77 -29.24 -1.60
C GLY A 39 -6.10 -28.01 -2.43
N TRP A 40 -5.85 -26.81 -1.90
CA TRP A 40 -6.06 -25.56 -2.60
C TRP A 40 -5.10 -25.37 -3.79
N ALA A 41 -3.83 -25.64 -3.61
CA ALA A 41 -2.81 -25.56 -4.64
C ALA A 41 -3.04 -26.52 -5.82
N ALA A 42 -3.62 -27.69 -5.54
CA ALA A 42 -3.95 -28.70 -6.56
C ALA A 42 -5.16 -28.35 -7.42
N LEU A 43 -6.00 -27.38 -7.01
CA LEU A 43 -7.14 -26.97 -7.82
C LEU A 43 -6.68 -26.32 -9.12
N PRO A 44 -7.41 -26.53 -10.23
CA PRO A 44 -7.20 -25.76 -11.45
C PRO A 44 -7.31 -24.25 -11.19
N VAL A 45 -6.53 -23.46 -11.92
CA VAL A 45 -6.58 -21.98 -11.81
C VAL A 45 -8.02 -21.45 -12.00
N ALA A 46 -8.79 -22.06 -12.92
CA ALA A 46 -10.19 -21.70 -13.17
C ALA A 46 -11.08 -21.81 -11.92
N ALA A 47 -10.87 -22.84 -11.08
CA ALA A 47 -11.63 -23.00 -9.84
C ALA A 47 -11.29 -21.92 -8.80
N ARG A 48 -10.02 -21.52 -8.72
CA ARG A 48 -9.57 -20.41 -7.86
C ARG A 48 -10.08 -19.05 -8.37
N VAL A 49 -10.12 -18.87 -9.68
CA VAL A 49 -10.73 -17.68 -10.32
C VAL A 49 -12.21 -17.59 -9.98
N GLU A 50 -12.93 -18.70 -10.04
CA GLU A 50 -14.36 -18.74 -9.69
C GLU A 50 -14.61 -18.37 -8.22
N ALA A 51 -13.78 -18.86 -7.30
CA ALA A 51 -13.85 -18.46 -5.89
C ALA A 51 -13.60 -16.94 -5.72
N ALA A 52 -12.62 -16.38 -6.41
CA ALA A 52 -12.34 -14.94 -6.39
C ALA A 52 -13.51 -14.13 -6.99
N ARG A 53 -14.18 -14.63 -8.03
CA ARG A 53 -15.38 -13.99 -8.61
C ARG A 53 -16.58 -14.00 -7.65
N ARG A 54 -16.80 -15.10 -6.91
CA ARG A 54 -17.82 -15.12 -5.86
C ARG A 54 -17.52 -14.09 -4.77
N TYR A 55 -16.27 -13.99 -4.31
CA TYR A 55 -15.85 -12.93 -3.38
C TYR A 55 -16.13 -11.54 -3.94
N GLN A 56 -15.81 -11.28 -5.21
CA GLN A 56 -16.12 -10.01 -5.89
C GLN A 56 -17.61 -9.69 -5.84
N ALA A 57 -18.48 -10.68 -6.09
CA ALA A 57 -19.92 -10.50 -6.04
C ALA A 57 -20.43 -10.19 -4.63
N VAL A 58 -19.86 -10.81 -3.60
CA VAL A 58 -20.19 -10.51 -2.19
C VAL A 58 -19.78 -9.08 -1.84
N LEU A 59 -18.57 -8.63 -2.25
CA LEU A 59 -18.14 -7.25 -2.04
C LEU A 59 -19.08 -6.25 -2.71
N GLU A 60 -19.52 -6.53 -3.95
CA GLU A 60 -20.47 -5.67 -4.66
C GLU A 60 -21.83 -5.59 -3.93
N ALA A 61 -22.32 -6.74 -3.45
CA ALA A 61 -23.60 -6.80 -2.72
C ALA A 61 -23.54 -6.05 -1.37
N ARG A 62 -22.38 -6.01 -0.73
CA ARG A 62 -22.18 -5.41 0.60
C ARG A 62 -21.44 -4.06 0.57
N LYS A 63 -21.25 -3.45 -0.61
CA LYS A 63 -20.34 -2.31 -0.79
C LYS A 63 -20.60 -1.14 0.15
N ASP A 64 -21.85 -0.71 0.29
CA ASP A 64 -22.17 0.45 1.13
C ASP A 64 -21.95 0.15 2.63
N ALA A 65 -22.32 -1.05 3.09
CA ALA A 65 -22.11 -1.46 4.47
C ALA A 65 -20.61 -1.56 4.83
N ILE A 66 -19.79 -2.13 3.94
CA ILE A 66 -18.34 -2.21 4.18
C ILE A 66 -17.70 -0.82 4.09
N ALA A 67 -18.15 0.05 3.16
CA ALA A 67 -17.66 1.43 3.07
C ALA A 67 -17.93 2.21 4.37
N GLU A 68 -19.10 2.05 4.96
CA GLU A 68 -19.45 2.66 6.25
C GLU A 68 -18.56 2.13 7.38
N VAL A 69 -18.32 0.82 7.46
CA VAL A 69 -17.40 0.22 8.45
C VAL A 69 -16.01 0.82 8.34
N ILE A 70 -15.48 0.96 7.12
CA ILE A 70 -14.17 1.57 6.90
C ILE A 70 -14.18 3.05 7.33
N SER A 71 -15.25 3.80 7.01
CA SER A 71 -15.37 5.20 7.45
C SER A 71 -15.35 5.34 8.96
N ARG A 72 -16.11 4.51 9.64
CA ARG A 72 -16.20 4.53 11.12
C ARG A 72 -14.89 4.18 11.79
N GLU A 73 -14.08 3.26 11.25
CA GLU A 73 -12.79 2.91 11.86
C GLU A 73 -11.67 3.88 11.49
N THR A 74 -11.73 4.48 10.31
CA THR A 74 -10.62 5.31 9.79
C THR A 74 -10.87 6.80 9.87
N GLY A 75 -12.13 7.22 10.08
CA GLY A 75 -12.57 8.61 10.02
C GLY A 75 -12.69 9.18 8.59
N LYS A 76 -12.40 8.38 7.54
CA LYS A 76 -12.49 8.84 6.15
C LYS A 76 -13.93 9.19 5.75
N PRO A 77 -14.16 10.27 4.97
CA PRO A 77 -15.44 10.55 4.36
C PRO A 77 -15.96 9.38 3.52
N LEU A 78 -17.29 9.24 3.40
CA LEU A 78 -17.90 8.12 2.66
C LEU A 78 -17.51 8.07 1.19
N TRP A 79 -17.30 9.24 0.55
CA TRP A 79 -16.85 9.24 -0.85
C TRP A 79 -15.49 8.55 -1.04
N GLU A 80 -14.56 8.68 -0.07
CA GLU A 80 -13.27 8.00 -0.12
C GLU A 80 -13.41 6.50 0.11
N THR A 81 -14.23 6.07 1.07
CA THR A 81 -14.38 4.65 1.40
C THR A 81 -15.21 3.90 0.36
N ARG A 82 -16.16 4.57 -0.30
CA ARG A 82 -16.83 4.05 -1.50
C ARG A 82 -15.84 3.86 -2.66
N ALA A 83 -14.91 4.80 -2.86
CA ALA A 83 -13.84 4.65 -3.85
C ALA A 83 -12.87 3.51 -3.48
N GLU A 84 -12.59 3.30 -2.19
CA GLU A 84 -11.80 2.17 -1.71
C GLU A 84 -12.49 0.84 -2.03
N LEU A 85 -13.78 0.72 -1.75
CA LEU A 85 -14.56 -0.48 -2.09
C LEU A 85 -14.62 -0.73 -3.59
N ALA A 86 -14.82 0.29 -4.41
CA ALA A 86 -14.76 0.15 -5.86
C ALA A 86 -13.39 -0.40 -6.31
N SER A 87 -12.31 0.06 -5.66
CA SER A 87 -10.96 -0.44 -5.91
C SER A 87 -10.77 -1.90 -5.46
N MET A 88 -11.36 -2.31 -4.31
CA MET A 88 -11.34 -3.69 -3.85
C MET A 88 -12.05 -4.63 -4.84
N ILE A 89 -13.24 -4.24 -5.31
CA ILE A 89 -14.05 -4.98 -6.27
C ILE A 89 -13.31 -5.10 -7.62
N GLY A 90 -12.80 -3.98 -8.14
CA GLY A 90 -12.05 -3.95 -9.39
C GLY A 90 -10.75 -4.73 -9.35
N LYS A 91 -10.12 -4.80 -8.16
CA LYS A 91 -8.85 -5.51 -7.95
C LYS A 91 -8.94 -6.99 -8.26
N VAL A 92 -10.09 -7.63 -8.06
CA VAL A 92 -10.28 -9.05 -8.38
C VAL A 92 -10.06 -9.29 -9.87
N GLY A 93 -10.71 -8.51 -10.73
CA GLY A 93 -10.54 -8.63 -12.18
C GLY A 93 -9.12 -8.35 -12.64
N LEU A 94 -8.48 -7.32 -12.08
CA LEU A 94 -7.08 -6.98 -12.37
C LEU A 94 -6.12 -8.08 -11.93
N SER A 95 -6.34 -8.69 -10.77
CA SER A 95 -5.50 -9.81 -10.29
C SER A 95 -5.65 -11.07 -11.12
N ILE A 96 -6.87 -11.36 -11.64
CA ILE A 96 -7.09 -12.47 -12.57
C ILE A 96 -6.34 -12.22 -13.89
N ALA A 97 -6.41 -11.02 -14.43
CA ALA A 97 -5.66 -10.65 -15.64
C ALA A 97 -4.14 -10.75 -15.41
N ALA A 98 -3.66 -10.21 -14.29
CA ALA A 98 -2.25 -10.28 -13.91
C ALA A 98 -1.76 -11.73 -13.74
N GLN A 99 -2.56 -12.60 -13.10
CA GLN A 99 -2.25 -14.03 -12.97
C GLN A 99 -2.10 -14.72 -14.34
N ALA A 100 -3.00 -14.42 -15.27
CA ALA A 100 -2.96 -15.01 -16.61
C ALA A 100 -1.74 -14.53 -17.41
N GLU A 101 -1.44 -13.24 -17.36
CA GLU A 101 -0.36 -12.62 -18.13
C GLU A 101 1.03 -12.93 -17.56
N ARG A 102 1.19 -12.76 -16.24
CA ARG A 102 2.49 -12.75 -15.56
C ARG A 102 2.86 -14.08 -14.95
N ALA A 103 1.89 -14.88 -14.51
CA ALA A 103 2.09 -16.18 -13.88
C ALA A 103 1.40 -17.33 -14.61
N GLY A 104 0.98 -17.11 -15.86
CA GLY A 104 0.44 -18.14 -16.74
C GLY A 104 1.50 -19.14 -17.20
N GLU A 105 1.05 -20.34 -17.65
CA GLU A 105 1.92 -21.34 -18.28
C GLU A 105 2.32 -20.89 -19.69
N LYS A 106 3.61 -21.04 -20.04
CA LYS A 106 4.14 -20.77 -21.38
C LYS A 106 4.89 -21.98 -21.88
N ARG A 107 4.66 -22.38 -23.15
CA ARG A 107 5.30 -23.52 -23.81
C ARG A 107 6.04 -23.07 -25.06
N SER A 108 7.22 -23.62 -25.27
CA SER A 108 8.06 -23.40 -26.46
C SER A 108 8.59 -24.74 -26.98
N GLY A 109 8.48 -24.95 -28.31
CA GLY A 109 9.05 -26.12 -28.94
C GLY A 109 10.57 -26.08 -28.89
N MET A 110 11.19 -27.25 -28.67
CA MET A 110 12.64 -27.46 -28.63
C MET A 110 13.01 -28.65 -29.48
N PRO A 111 14.26 -28.77 -29.98
CA PRO A 111 14.68 -29.92 -30.79
C PRO A 111 14.48 -31.29 -30.12
N PHE A 112 14.46 -31.32 -28.78
CA PHE A 112 14.28 -32.56 -28.00
C PHE A 112 12.83 -32.77 -27.52
N GLY A 113 11.91 -31.75 -27.68
CA GLY A 113 10.54 -31.80 -27.17
C GLY A 113 10.01 -30.43 -26.87
N GLN A 114 9.88 -30.07 -25.60
CA GLN A 114 9.38 -28.72 -25.23
C GLN A 114 10.07 -28.18 -23.98
N ALA A 115 10.19 -26.85 -23.91
CA ALA A 115 10.46 -26.11 -22.68
C ALA A 115 9.14 -25.54 -22.16
N VAL A 116 8.85 -25.69 -20.86
CA VAL A 116 7.63 -25.24 -20.25
C VAL A 116 7.96 -24.37 -19.01
N LEU A 117 7.47 -23.15 -19.02
CA LEU A 117 7.47 -22.29 -17.83
C LEU A 117 6.13 -22.45 -17.11
N ARG A 118 6.18 -22.83 -15.86
CA ARG A 118 5.05 -22.88 -14.95
C ARG A 118 5.30 -22.01 -13.73
N HIS A 119 4.22 -21.62 -13.03
CA HIS A 119 4.34 -20.93 -11.76
C HIS A 119 3.66 -21.75 -10.67
N ARG A 120 4.30 -21.86 -9.51
CA ARG A 120 3.80 -22.61 -8.35
C ARG A 120 3.67 -21.71 -7.12
N PRO A 121 2.64 -21.93 -6.27
CA PRO A 121 2.50 -21.20 -5.04
C PRO A 121 3.63 -21.52 -4.06
N HIS A 122 3.97 -20.56 -3.21
CA HIS A 122 4.98 -20.74 -2.15
C HIS A 122 4.46 -21.61 -1.00
N GLY A 123 3.21 -21.38 -0.55
CA GLY A 123 2.65 -22.11 0.59
C GLY A 123 1.71 -21.23 1.44
N VAL A 124 2.09 -21.00 2.68
CA VAL A 124 1.34 -20.16 3.64
C VAL A 124 1.87 -18.73 3.60
N MET A 125 1.03 -17.78 3.21
CA MET A 125 1.36 -16.38 3.14
C MET A 125 0.79 -15.63 4.35
N ALA A 126 1.64 -14.97 5.12
CA ALA A 126 1.22 -14.01 6.13
C ALA A 126 0.96 -12.65 5.45
N VAL A 127 -0.20 -12.04 5.70
CA VAL A 127 -0.53 -10.69 5.24
C VAL A 127 -0.73 -9.80 6.46
N LEU A 128 0.02 -8.71 6.56
CA LEU A 128 -0.14 -7.70 7.59
C LEU A 128 -0.68 -6.42 6.94
N GLY A 129 -1.89 -6.02 7.32
CA GLY A 129 -2.60 -4.89 6.73
C GLY A 129 -2.36 -3.57 7.47
N PRO A 130 -2.37 -2.43 6.76
CA PRO A 130 -2.32 -1.09 7.33
C PRO A 130 -3.71 -0.60 7.71
N PHE A 131 -3.78 0.54 8.40
CA PHE A 131 -5.04 1.16 8.81
C PHE A 131 -5.63 2.12 7.76
N ASN A 132 -4.80 2.72 6.91
CA ASN A 132 -5.23 3.83 6.04
C ASN A 132 -6.10 3.40 4.84
N PHE A 133 -5.85 2.21 4.31
CA PHE A 133 -6.68 1.53 3.31
C PHE A 133 -6.85 0.07 3.75
N PRO A 134 -7.59 -0.15 4.85
CA PRO A 134 -7.64 -1.44 5.55
C PRO A 134 -8.29 -2.55 4.75
N GLY A 135 -9.12 -2.21 3.78
CA GLY A 135 -9.71 -3.13 2.82
C GLY A 135 -8.85 -3.31 1.58
N HIS A 136 -8.52 -2.23 0.88
CA HIS A 136 -7.92 -2.26 -0.46
C HIS A 136 -6.48 -2.80 -0.47
N LEU A 137 -5.62 -2.34 0.43
CA LEU A 137 -4.19 -2.73 0.41
C LEU A 137 -3.99 -4.21 0.77
N PRO A 138 -4.58 -4.75 1.84
CA PRO A 138 -4.52 -6.19 2.09
C PRO A 138 -5.14 -7.02 0.97
N ASN A 139 -6.28 -6.57 0.42
CA ASN A 139 -6.94 -7.22 -0.71
C ASN A 139 -6.01 -7.34 -1.93
N GLY A 140 -5.14 -6.34 -2.12
CA GLY A 140 -4.10 -6.32 -3.15
C GLY A 140 -3.03 -7.40 -2.98
N HIS A 141 -2.86 -7.97 -1.80
CA HIS A 141 -2.00 -9.10 -1.50
C HIS A 141 -2.77 -10.42 -1.43
N ILE A 142 -3.93 -10.42 -0.78
CA ILE A 142 -4.75 -11.62 -0.51
C ILE A 142 -5.25 -12.25 -1.82
N VAL A 143 -5.86 -11.45 -2.70
CA VAL A 143 -6.45 -11.98 -3.94
C VAL A 143 -5.39 -12.62 -4.86
N PRO A 144 -4.24 -11.96 -5.17
CA PRO A 144 -3.20 -12.60 -5.97
C PRO A 144 -2.60 -13.85 -5.30
N ALA A 145 -2.41 -13.85 -3.98
CA ALA A 145 -1.89 -15.00 -3.25
C ALA A 145 -2.83 -16.21 -3.36
N LEU A 146 -4.13 -16.01 -3.17
CA LEU A 146 -5.14 -17.08 -3.30
C LEU A 146 -5.26 -17.56 -4.75
N LEU A 147 -5.23 -16.67 -5.75
CA LEU A 147 -5.24 -17.02 -7.18
C LEU A 147 -4.03 -17.87 -7.56
N ALA A 148 -2.84 -17.57 -7.03
CA ALA A 148 -1.63 -18.36 -7.25
C ALA A 148 -1.73 -19.76 -6.65
N GLY A 149 -2.61 -19.97 -5.64
CA GLY A 149 -2.80 -21.24 -4.95
C GLY A 149 -2.18 -21.30 -3.56
N ASN A 150 -1.74 -20.17 -3.00
CA ASN A 150 -1.31 -20.06 -1.60
C ASN A 150 -2.52 -20.08 -0.66
N THR A 151 -2.28 -20.44 0.59
CA THR A 151 -3.19 -20.12 1.69
C THR A 151 -2.74 -18.83 2.37
N VAL A 152 -3.67 -18.13 3.01
CA VAL A 152 -3.41 -16.81 3.60
C VAL A 152 -3.83 -16.78 5.06
N VAL A 153 -2.94 -16.27 5.92
CA VAL A 153 -3.24 -15.87 7.29
C VAL A 153 -3.12 -14.34 7.36
N PHE A 154 -4.24 -13.67 7.52
CA PHE A 154 -4.34 -12.22 7.50
C PHE A 154 -4.43 -11.65 8.92
N LYS A 155 -3.56 -10.70 9.25
CA LYS A 155 -3.71 -9.85 10.43
C LYS A 155 -3.97 -8.40 9.97
N PRO A 156 -5.19 -7.89 10.14
CA PRO A 156 -5.47 -6.47 9.90
C PRO A 156 -4.74 -5.59 10.92
N SER A 157 -4.70 -4.29 10.66
CA SER A 157 -4.28 -3.33 11.68
C SER A 157 -5.18 -3.44 12.91
N GLU A 158 -4.62 -3.30 14.08
CA GLU A 158 -5.36 -3.21 15.35
C GLU A 158 -6.29 -1.99 15.42
N MET A 159 -6.09 -1.02 14.53
CA MET A 159 -6.96 0.15 14.40
C MET A 159 -8.21 -0.12 13.56
N THR A 160 -8.22 -1.20 12.76
CA THR A 160 -9.28 -1.49 11.78
C THR A 160 -9.71 -2.96 11.79
N PRO A 161 -10.00 -3.55 12.97
CA PRO A 161 -10.38 -4.96 13.08
C PRO A 161 -11.75 -5.26 12.46
N ALA A 162 -12.71 -4.32 12.50
CA ALA A 162 -14.04 -4.52 11.88
C ALA A 162 -13.94 -4.67 10.36
N THR A 163 -13.11 -3.87 9.72
CA THR A 163 -12.84 -3.99 8.28
C THR A 163 -12.24 -5.36 7.96
N GLY A 164 -11.27 -5.81 8.76
CA GLY A 164 -10.70 -7.15 8.62
C GLY A 164 -11.74 -8.25 8.78
N ALA A 165 -12.64 -8.15 9.77
CA ALA A 165 -13.73 -9.08 10.01
C ALA A 165 -14.70 -9.11 8.81
N ALA A 166 -15.10 -7.93 8.29
CA ALA A 166 -15.97 -7.84 7.11
C ALA A 166 -15.36 -8.51 5.86
N MET A 167 -14.04 -8.41 5.67
CA MET A 167 -13.33 -9.12 4.60
C MET A 167 -13.35 -10.64 4.82
N ALA A 168 -13.16 -11.10 6.06
CA ALA A 168 -13.22 -12.53 6.39
C ALA A 168 -14.62 -13.11 6.17
N ASP A 169 -15.65 -12.39 6.58
CA ASP A 169 -17.04 -12.77 6.34
C ASP A 169 -17.35 -12.86 4.83
N ALA A 170 -16.85 -11.91 4.04
CA ALA A 170 -17.04 -11.92 2.59
C ALA A 170 -16.35 -13.14 1.92
N TRP A 171 -15.16 -13.54 2.35
CA TRP A 171 -14.51 -14.77 1.88
C TRP A 171 -15.23 -16.03 2.31
N ALA A 172 -15.76 -16.07 3.54
CA ALA A 172 -16.56 -17.19 4.04
C ALA A 172 -17.87 -17.35 3.24
N GLU A 173 -18.57 -16.23 2.97
CA GLU A 173 -19.79 -16.23 2.14
C GLU A 173 -19.49 -16.63 0.68
N ALA A 174 -18.32 -16.29 0.16
CA ALA A 174 -17.85 -16.74 -1.16
C ALA A 174 -17.57 -18.26 -1.21
N GLY A 175 -17.67 -18.97 -0.09
CA GLY A 175 -17.50 -20.41 -0.01
C GLY A 175 -16.05 -20.87 -0.18
N LEU A 176 -15.10 -20.12 0.37
CA LEU A 176 -13.71 -20.54 0.40
C LEU A 176 -13.53 -21.76 1.33
N PRO A 177 -12.76 -22.81 0.96
CA PRO A 177 -12.54 -23.94 1.83
C PRO A 177 -11.89 -23.56 3.16
N ALA A 178 -12.26 -24.23 4.24
CA ALA A 178 -11.72 -23.99 5.57
C ALA A 178 -10.18 -24.06 5.58
N GLY A 179 -9.54 -23.12 6.24
CA GLY A 179 -8.08 -23.00 6.34
C GLY A 179 -7.39 -22.30 5.16
N VAL A 180 -8.07 -22.09 4.02
CA VAL A 180 -7.47 -21.41 2.86
C VAL A 180 -7.26 -19.91 3.13
N PHE A 181 -8.22 -19.28 3.80
CA PHE A 181 -8.11 -17.91 4.30
C PHE A 181 -8.47 -17.87 5.77
N GLN A 182 -7.67 -17.24 6.59
CA GLN A 182 -7.91 -17.08 8.01
C GLN A 182 -7.54 -15.67 8.46
N ILE A 183 -8.24 -15.17 9.48
CA ILE A 183 -7.98 -13.88 10.11
C ILE A 183 -7.51 -14.07 11.55
N LEU A 184 -6.54 -13.24 11.94
CA LEU A 184 -6.04 -13.14 13.32
C LEU A 184 -6.17 -11.69 13.78
N GLN A 185 -7.08 -11.44 14.72
CA GLN A 185 -7.24 -10.12 15.34
C GLN A 185 -6.27 -9.98 16.51
N GLY A 186 -5.62 -8.82 16.63
CA GLY A 186 -4.73 -8.57 17.75
C GLY A 186 -3.74 -7.44 17.50
N PRO A 187 -3.05 -7.03 18.56
CA PRO A 187 -2.03 -5.99 18.51
C PRO A 187 -0.74 -6.47 17.84
N ARG A 188 0.32 -5.69 18.01
CA ARG A 188 1.66 -5.97 17.46
C ARG A 188 2.17 -7.37 17.82
N GLU A 189 1.95 -7.83 19.04
CA GLU A 189 2.42 -9.14 19.54
C GLU A 189 1.81 -10.31 18.76
N THR A 190 0.56 -10.20 18.33
CA THR A 190 -0.07 -11.18 17.42
C THR A 190 0.63 -11.21 16.06
N GLY A 191 1.04 -10.04 15.54
CA GLY A 191 1.82 -9.94 14.32
C GLY A 191 3.20 -10.56 14.45
N GLU A 192 3.89 -10.29 15.55
CA GLU A 192 5.20 -10.86 15.86
C GLU A 192 5.14 -12.40 15.98
N ALA A 193 4.11 -12.93 16.62
CA ALA A 193 3.89 -14.39 16.70
C ALA A 193 3.64 -15.00 15.32
N LEU A 194 2.86 -14.31 14.45
CA LEU A 194 2.60 -14.77 13.08
C LEU A 194 3.87 -14.79 12.24
N VAL A 195 4.66 -13.73 12.27
CA VAL A 195 5.90 -13.58 11.49
C VAL A 195 6.99 -14.56 11.95
N SER A 196 7.01 -14.89 13.24
CA SER A 196 7.93 -15.88 13.81
C SER A 196 7.54 -17.32 13.50
N GLY A 197 6.34 -17.55 13.01
CA GLY A 197 5.83 -18.89 12.68
C GLY A 197 6.36 -19.44 11.35
N PRO A 198 5.94 -20.68 10.99
CA PRO A 198 6.36 -21.37 9.76
C PRO A 198 5.56 -20.87 8.54
N ILE A 199 5.87 -19.66 8.09
CA ILE A 199 5.32 -19.04 6.87
C ILE A 199 6.29 -19.16 5.71
N ASP A 200 5.77 -19.14 4.47
CA ASP A 200 6.55 -19.17 3.22
C ASP A 200 6.63 -17.76 2.58
N GLY A 201 5.86 -16.81 3.08
CA GLY A 201 5.93 -15.42 2.63
C GLY A 201 5.29 -14.44 3.60
N LEU A 202 5.85 -13.23 3.66
CA LEU A 202 5.31 -12.08 4.35
C LEU A 202 4.98 -10.98 3.34
N LEU A 203 3.71 -10.62 3.25
CA LEU A 203 3.21 -9.53 2.43
C LEU A 203 2.76 -8.40 3.38
N PHE A 204 3.47 -7.30 3.35
CA PHE A 204 3.32 -6.23 4.33
C PHE A 204 3.17 -4.87 3.66
N THR A 205 2.21 -4.09 4.15
CA THR A 205 2.08 -2.66 3.86
C THR A 205 2.11 -1.88 5.18
N GLY A 206 3.02 -0.91 5.29
CA GLY A 206 3.14 -0.12 6.53
C GLY A 206 4.34 0.83 6.55
N SER A 207 4.89 1.09 7.75
CA SER A 207 5.99 2.04 7.91
C SER A 207 7.35 1.50 7.45
N ALA A 208 8.25 2.40 7.00
CA ALA A 208 9.62 2.06 6.65
C ALA A 208 10.39 1.40 7.83
N GLY A 209 10.14 1.86 9.05
CA GLY A 209 10.75 1.27 10.26
C GLY A 209 10.36 -0.19 10.47
N ALA A 210 9.07 -0.54 10.27
CA ALA A 210 8.60 -1.92 10.32
C ALA A 210 9.19 -2.75 9.17
N GLY A 211 9.26 -2.20 7.95
CA GLY A 211 9.91 -2.85 6.82
C GLY A 211 11.39 -3.16 7.08
N ALA A 212 12.12 -2.22 7.67
CA ALA A 212 13.50 -2.43 8.08
C ALA A 212 13.64 -3.52 9.16
N HIS A 213 12.69 -3.58 10.12
CA HIS A 213 12.62 -4.65 11.11
C HIS A 213 12.44 -6.01 10.43
N PHE A 214 11.48 -6.16 9.52
CA PHE A 214 11.24 -7.43 8.81
C PHE A 214 12.43 -7.84 7.96
N ARG A 215 13.09 -6.92 7.25
CA ARG A 215 14.33 -7.28 6.50
C ARG A 215 15.39 -7.89 7.41
N ARG A 216 15.57 -7.36 8.64
CA ARG A 216 16.51 -7.95 9.62
C ARG A 216 16.01 -9.28 10.17
N ALA A 217 14.72 -9.37 10.52
CA ALA A 217 14.13 -10.58 11.09
C ALA A 217 14.17 -11.78 10.14
N PHE A 218 14.15 -11.53 8.83
CA PHE A 218 14.22 -12.58 7.81
C PHE A 218 15.58 -12.71 7.12
N ALA A 219 16.64 -12.06 7.62
CA ALA A 219 17.97 -12.14 7.01
C ALA A 219 18.49 -13.58 6.89
N ASP A 220 18.22 -14.40 7.90
CA ASP A 220 18.63 -15.80 7.97
C ASP A 220 17.53 -16.80 7.51
N ARG A 221 16.44 -16.29 6.91
CA ARG A 221 15.33 -17.07 6.38
C ARG A 221 15.13 -16.80 4.88
N PRO A 222 16.07 -17.20 4.02
CA PRO A 222 15.99 -16.93 2.57
C PRO A 222 14.87 -17.70 1.87
N ASP A 223 14.30 -18.71 2.53
CA ASP A 223 13.14 -19.50 2.11
C ASP A 223 11.82 -18.70 2.17
N VAL A 224 11.76 -17.61 2.95
CA VAL A 224 10.57 -16.79 3.10
C VAL A 224 10.63 -15.59 2.15
N ILE A 225 9.65 -15.49 1.24
CA ILE A 225 9.54 -14.30 0.38
C ILE A 225 9.03 -13.10 1.17
N LEU A 226 9.65 -11.95 0.96
CA LEU A 226 9.17 -10.67 1.49
C LEU A 226 8.64 -9.80 0.34
N ALA A 227 7.44 -9.25 0.49
CA ALA A 227 6.93 -8.15 -0.33
C ALA A 227 6.55 -6.99 0.60
N LEU A 228 7.30 -5.91 0.53
CA LEU A 228 7.22 -4.80 1.46
C LEU A 228 6.82 -3.53 0.69
N GLU A 229 5.64 -3.02 1.00
CA GLU A 229 5.12 -1.74 0.53
C GLU A 229 5.15 -0.76 1.70
N LEU A 230 5.98 0.28 1.59
CA LEU A 230 6.32 1.14 2.72
C LEU A 230 6.00 2.59 2.42
N GLY A 231 6.17 3.46 3.43
CA GLY A 231 5.92 4.88 3.32
C GLY A 231 6.82 5.62 2.32
N GLY A 232 6.60 6.92 2.18
CA GLY A 232 7.33 7.78 1.27
C GLY A 232 7.43 9.22 1.77
N ASN A 233 8.54 9.89 1.50
CA ASN A 233 8.69 11.32 1.69
C ASN A 233 8.60 12.02 0.32
N ASN A 234 7.45 11.88 -0.33
CA ASN A 234 7.23 12.11 -1.75
C ASN A 234 7.36 13.59 -2.15
N PRO A 235 8.14 13.91 -3.19
CA PRO A 235 8.20 15.24 -3.76
C PRO A 235 7.11 15.46 -4.80
N LEU A 236 6.55 16.68 -4.81
CA LEU A 236 5.81 17.24 -5.92
C LEU A 236 6.55 18.50 -6.36
N VAL A 237 7.14 18.49 -7.54
CA VAL A 237 7.73 19.68 -8.17
C VAL A 237 6.63 20.40 -8.94
N ALA A 238 6.37 21.67 -8.63
CA ALA A 238 5.45 22.50 -9.39
C ALA A 238 6.23 23.68 -9.97
N TRP A 239 6.41 23.68 -11.31
CA TRP A 239 7.39 24.53 -11.97
C TRP A 239 6.79 25.68 -12.76
N ASP A 240 5.69 25.42 -13.46
CA ASP A 240 4.98 26.39 -14.30
C ASP A 240 3.51 25.97 -14.49
N GLY A 241 2.76 26.77 -15.23
CA GLY A 241 1.38 26.52 -15.60
C GLY A 241 0.37 27.46 -14.95
N ASP A 242 -0.90 27.08 -15.01
CA ASP A 242 -1.98 27.80 -14.32
C ASP A 242 -1.88 27.59 -12.81
N VAL A 243 -1.91 28.65 -12.04
CA VAL A 243 -1.69 28.63 -10.58
C VAL A 243 -2.83 27.91 -9.85
N GLU A 244 -4.09 28.10 -10.26
CA GLU A 244 -5.26 27.51 -9.58
C GLU A 244 -5.32 25.99 -9.86
N GLU A 245 -5.07 25.57 -11.10
CA GLU A 245 -4.99 24.15 -11.47
C GLU A 245 -3.81 23.47 -10.76
N ALA A 246 -2.64 24.10 -10.73
CA ALA A 246 -1.49 23.59 -9.99
C ALA A 246 -1.78 23.49 -8.48
N ALA A 247 -2.44 24.49 -7.88
CA ALA A 247 -2.83 24.45 -6.48
C ALA A 247 -3.82 23.30 -6.20
N SER A 248 -4.77 23.04 -7.10
CA SER A 248 -5.68 21.89 -7.00
C SER A 248 -4.94 20.56 -6.98
N VAL A 249 -3.94 20.38 -7.87
CA VAL A 249 -3.09 19.18 -7.89
C VAL A 249 -2.32 19.03 -6.59
N VAL A 250 -1.75 20.12 -6.05
CA VAL A 250 -1.01 20.12 -4.78
C VAL A 250 -1.91 19.74 -3.61
N VAL A 251 -3.10 20.36 -3.50
CA VAL A 251 -4.07 20.07 -2.43
C VAL A 251 -4.49 18.61 -2.43
N GLN A 252 -4.84 18.07 -3.60
CA GLN A 252 -5.19 16.66 -3.74
C GLN A 252 -4.01 15.73 -3.44
N SER A 253 -2.79 16.12 -3.79
CA SER A 253 -1.59 15.34 -3.49
C SER A 253 -1.26 15.29 -2.01
N ALA A 254 -1.46 16.40 -1.28
CA ALA A 254 -0.98 16.55 0.09
C ALA A 254 -2.03 16.19 1.15
N PHE A 255 -3.31 16.53 0.92
CA PHE A 255 -4.31 16.58 1.99
C PHE A 255 -5.43 15.54 1.88
N VAL A 256 -5.61 14.87 0.74
CA VAL A 256 -6.60 13.78 0.62
C VAL A 256 -6.33 12.70 1.67
N THR A 257 -7.40 12.09 2.21
CA THR A 257 -7.30 11.11 3.31
C THR A 257 -6.60 11.69 4.55
N THR A 258 -6.72 13.00 4.77
CA THR A 258 -6.04 13.72 5.87
C THR A 258 -4.51 13.49 5.84
N GLY A 259 -3.93 13.43 4.62
CA GLY A 259 -2.50 13.13 4.41
C GLY A 259 -2.08 11.69 4.72
N GLN A 260 -3.02 10.77 5.00
CA GLN A 260 -2.72 9.40 5.42
C GLN A 260 -2.62 8.42 4.24
N ARG A 261 -1.98 8.85 3.12
CA ARG A 261 -1.58 7.94 2.04
C ARG A 261 -0.07 7.88 1.91
N CYS A 262 0.46 6.70 1.69
CA CYS A 262 1.88 6.51 1.43
C CYS A 262 2.39 7.30 0.21
N SER A 263 1.52 7.60 -0.76
CA SER A 263 1.81 8.39 -1.96
C SER A 263 1.47 9.88 -1.83
N CYS A 264 1.00 10.39 -0.68
CA CYS A 264 0.79 11.83 -0.49
C CYS A 264 2.09 12.61 -0.66
N ALA A 265 2.00 13.77 -1.31
CA ALA A 265 3.12 14.72 -1.36
C ALA A 265 3.41 15.27 0.04
N ARG A 266 4.64 15.07 0.50
CA ARG A 266 5.14 15.63 1.77
C ARG A 266 5.94 16.88 1.53
N ARG A 267 6.54 17.01 0.33
CA ARG A 267 7.44 18.07 -0.06
C ARG A 267 6.95 18.69 -1.37
N LEU A 268 6.56 19.97 -1.30
CA LEU A 268 6.26 20.79 -2.47
C LEU A 268 7.52 21.58 -2.82
N ILE A 269 8.08 21.34 -4.00
CA ILE A 269 9.27 22.02 -4.50
C ILE A 269 8.83 23.00 -5.58
N VAL A 270 9.13 24.28 -5.40
CA VAL A 270 8.73 25.36 -6.30
C VAL A 270 9.91 26.24 -6.70
N PRO A 271 9.88 26.89 -7.87
CA PRO A 271 10.90 27.87 -8.21
C PRO A 271 10.81 29.08 -7.28
N ASP A 272 11.96 29.68 -6.95
CA ASP A 272 12.03 30.92 -6.16
C ASP A 272 11.78 32.15 -7.05
N ASN A 273 10.53 32.28 -7.50
CA ASN A 273 10.06 33.34 -8.39
C ASN A 273 8.58 33.68 -8.12
N ALA A 274 8.02 34.54 -8.98
CA ALA A 274 6.62 34.99 -8.86
C ALA A 274 5.61 33.84 -8.95
N PHE A 275 5.82 32.85 -9.84
CA PHE A 275 4.95 31.66 -9.95
C PHE A 275 4.96 30.84 -8.66
N GLY A 276 6.14 30.49 -8.14
CA GLY A 276 6.25 29.72 -6.91
C GLY A 276 5.62 30.44 -5.70
N THR A 277 5.72 31.77 -5.64
CA THR A 277 5.08 32.56 -4.59
C THR A 277 3.57 32.53 -4.71
N ALA A 278 3.03 32.81 -5.91
CA ALA A 278 1.58 32.77 -6.16
C ALA A 278 0.98 31.39 -5.92
N LEU A 279 1.67 30.32 -6.32
CA LEU A 279 1.24 28.94 -6.11
C LEU A 279 1.14 28.60 -4.61
N VAL A 280 2.18 28.94 -3.81
CA VAL A 280 2.16 28.66 -2.36
C VAL A 280 1.01 29.39 -1.68
N GLU A 281 0.74 30.65 -2.05
CA GLU A 281 -0.40 31.44 -1.55
C GLU A 281 -1.75 30.82 -1.95
N ALA A 282 -1.89 30.39 -3.22
CA ALA A 282 -3.11 29.72 -3.70
C ALA A 282 -3.37 28.40 -2.97
N VAL A 283 -2.32 27.57 -2.76
CA VAL A 283 -2.42 26.31 -1.99
C VAL A 283 -2.83 26.61 -0.54
N ALA A 284 -2.22 27.61 0.11
CA ALA A 284 -2.55 27.99 1.49
C ALA A 284 -4.02 28.45 1.61
N LYS A 285 -4.49 29.26 0.67
CA LYS A 285 -5.88 29.73 0.61
C LYS A 285 -6.86 28.59 0.32
N ALA A 286 -6.53 27.67 -0.58
CA ALA A 286 -7.36 26.52 -0.86
C ALA A 286 -7.43 25.56 0.35
N ALA A 287 -6.31 25.28 1.01
CA ALA A 287 -6.23 24.47 2.21
C ALA A 287 -7.06 25.02 3.39
N GLU A 288 -7.17 26.35 3.50
CA GLU A 288 -8.00 27.02 4.52
C GLU A 288 -9.49 26.73 4.35
N ARG A 289 -9.91 26.54 3.11
CA ARG A 289 -11.32 26.39 2.73
C ARG A 289 -11.77 24.94 2.64
N LEU A 290 -10.88 23.98 2.85
CA LEU A 290 -11.25 22.56 2.82
C LEU A 290 -12.27 22.26 3.91
N LEU A 291 -13.35 21.63 3.53
CA LEU A 291 -14.37 21.16 4.46
C LEU A 291 -13.83 19.96 5.22
N ILE A 292 -13.73 20.09 6.55
CA ILE A 292 -13.24 19.05 7.44
C ILE A 292 -14.40 18.63 8.35
N GLY A 293 -14.70 17.34 8.41
CA GLY A 293 -15.83 16.85 9.18
C GLY A 293 -15.78 15.35 9.44
N ALA A 294 -16.79 14.86 10.19
CA ALA A 294 -16.99 13.43 10.38
C ALA A 294 -17.49 12.80 9.09
N TRP A 295 -17.29 11.49 8.97
CA TRP A 295 -17.62 10.71 7.76
C TRP A 295 -19.10 10.83 7.33
N ASN A 296 -20.00 11.18 8.25
CA ASN A 296 -21.44 11.32 8.05
C ASN A 296 -21.96 12.78 8.17
N ASP A 297 -21.06 13.76 8.24
CA ASP A 297 -21.45 15.17 8.26
C ASP A 297 -22.08 15.61 6.91
N THR A 298 -22.95 16.60 6.97
CA THR A 298 -23.57 17.22 5.79
C THR A 298 -23.33 18.74 5.84
N PRO A 299 -22.75 19.35 4.79
CA PRO A 299 -22.29 18.73 3.52
C PRO A 299 -21.12 17.76 3.72
N GLU A 300 -20.99 16.79 2.80
CA GLU A 300 -19.95 15.77 2.87
C GLU A 300 -18.55 16.40 2.88
N PRO A 301 -17.69 16.07 3.87
CA PRO A 301 -16.39 16.71 4.02
C PRO A 301 -15.38 16.24 2.96
N TYR A 302 -14.38 17.09 2.67
CA TYR A 302 -13.24 16.71 1.83
C TYR A 302 -12.30 15.75 2.57
N MET A 303 -12.07 15.97 3.86
CA MET A 303 -11.24 15.10 4.70
C MET A 303 -11.83 14.97 6.11
N GLY A 304 -11.58 13.84 6.71
CA GLY A 304 -11.97 13.52 8.08
C GLY A 304 -10.87 13.79 9.12
N PRO A 305 -10.99 13.19 10.33
CA PRO A 305 -9.93 13.21 11.33
C PRO A 305 -8.74 12.30 10.91
N LEU A 306 -7.64 12.38 11.62
CA LEU A 306 -6.62 11.32 11.65
C LEU A 306 -7.21 10.07 12.32
N VAL A 307 -6.60 8.93 12.07
CA VAL A 307 -7.08 7.61 12.56
C VAL A 307 -7.19 7.56 14.09
N SER A 308 -6.50 8.41 14.82
CA SER A 308 -6.55 8.50 16.27
C SER A 308 -5.99 9.82 16.79
N GLU A 309 -6.35 10.16 18.03
CA GLU A 309 -5.76 11.30 18.76
C GLU A 309 -4.23 11.15 18.94
N ALA A 310 -3.76 9.93 19.15
CA ALA A 310 -2.32 9.65 19.24
C ALA A 310 -1.59 9.95 17.92
N ALA A 311 -2.21 9.66 16.77
CA ALA A 311 -1.67 10.04 15.46
C ALA A 311 -1.59 11.56 15.30
N ALA A 312 -2.62 12.30 15.75
CA ALA A 312 -2.65 13.76 15.75
C ALA A 312 -1.55 14.36 16.64
N ALA A 313 -1.40 13.85 17.86
CA ALA A 313 -0.35 14.27 18.78
C ALA A 313 1.06 14.00 18.23
N GLY A 314 1.27 12.84 17.61
CA GLY A 314 2.53 12.50 16.96
C GLY A 314 2.85 13.40 15.75
N ALA A 315 1.85 13.75 14.96
CA ALA A 315 2.01 14.70 13.85
C ALA A 315 2.32 16.12 14.34
N ARG A 316 1.64 16.57 15.40
CA ARG A 316 1.91 17.85 16.08
C ARG A 316 3.37 17.94 16.52
N ALA A 317 3.86 16.93 17.25
CA ALA A 317 5.23 16.94 17.75
C ALA A 317 6.27 17.03 16.61
N ARG A 318 6.01 16.37 15.46
CA ARG A 318 6.88 16.48 14.29
C ARG A 318 6.81 17.84 13.62
N PHE A 319 5.61 18.42 13.52
CA PHE A 319 5.43 19.77 12.98
C PHE A 319 6.19 20.80 13.84
N ASP A 320 6.00 20.76 15.16
CA ASP A 320 6.67 21.66 16.10
C ASP A 320 8.19 21.50 16.05
N GLY A 321 8.67 20.25 15.95
CA GLY A 321 10.09 19.95 15.77
C GLY A 321 10.69 20.50 14.47
N LEU A 322 9.92 20.66 13.38
CA LEU A 322 10.39 21.34 12.17
C LEU A 322 10.49 22.85 12.41
N VAL A 323 9.53 23.45 13.12
CA VAL A 323 9.56 24.88 13.47
C VAL A 323 10.77 25.20 14.35
N GLU A 324 11.07 24.38 15.35
CA GLU A 324 12.26 24.50 16.20
C GLU A 324 13.58 24.43 15.40
N ARG A 325 13.57 23.73 14.27
CA ARG A 325 14.72 23.63 13.34
C ARG A 325 14.78 24.76 12.29
N GLY A 326 13.94 25.76 12.42
CA GLY A 326 13.97 26.95 11.57
C GLY A 326 12.98 26.96 10.41
N ALA A 327 12.06 25.98 10.32
CA ALA A 327 10.98 26.05 9.35
C ALA A 327 10.01 27.20 9.69
N ARG A 328 9.55 27.94 8.69
CA ARG A 328 8.63 29.05 8.84
C ARG A 328 7.18 28.57 8.63
N ILE A 329 6.30 28.94 9.52
CA ILE A 329 4.88 28.57 9.42
C ILE A 329 4.23 29.39 8.31
N ILE A 330 3.68 28.71 7.28
CA ILE A 330 2.77 29.29 6.29
C ILE A 330 1.33 29.11 6.77
N ARG A 331 0.98 27.89 7.21
CA ARG A 331 -0.29 27.56 7.86
C ARG A 331 -0.01 26.71 9.11
N PRO A 332 -0.60 27.05 10.26
CA PRO A 332 -0.37 26.30 11.49
C PRO A 332 -1.07 24.92 11.43
N PHE A 333 -0.52 23.95 12.15
CA PHE A 333 -1.18 22.69 12.44
C PHE A 333 -2.01 22.87 13.72
N THR A 334 -3.34 22.91 13.61
CA THR A 334 -4.24 23.13 14.75
C THR A 334 -5.31 22.07 14.84
N GLY A 335 -5.79 21.80 16.04
CA GLY A 335 -7.03 21.05 16.26
C GLY A 335 -8.25 21.88 15.85
N ILE A 336 -9.42 21.25 15.78
CA ILE A 336 -10.70 21.90 15.47
C ILE A 336 -11.51 21.96 16.75
N GLU A 337 -11.89 23.16 17.14
CA GLU A 337 -12.68 23.39 18.36
C GLU A 337 -14.03 22.64 18.31
N GLY A 338 -14.41 22.03 19.42
CA GLY A 338 -15.65 21.24 19.52
C GLY A 338 -15.62 19.86 18.86
N ARG A 339 -14.47 19.44 18.30
CA ARG A 339 -14.26 18.10 17.72
C ARG A 339 -13.28 17.29 18.57
N SER A 340 -13.18 15.98 18.31
CA SER A 340 -12.16 15.14 18.94
C SER A 340 -10.75 15.64 18.60
N ALA A 341 -9.75 15.33 19.43
CA ALA A 341 -8.37 15.74 19.21
C ALA A 341 -7.72 15.09 17.95
N ALA A 342 -8.42 14.14 17.31
CA ALA A 342 -8.01 13.57 16.04
C ALA A 342 -8.26 14.50 14.83
N PHE A 343 -9.16 15.49 14.97
CA PHE A 343 -9.41 16.48 13.92
C PHE A 343 -8.33 17.54 13.90
N VAL A 344 -7.71 17.70 12.74
CA VAL A 344 -6.61 18.63 12.51
C VAL A 344 -6.81 19.41 11.22
N THR A 345 -6.27 20.64 11.17
CA THR A 345 -6.26 21.44 9.94
C THR A 345 -5.09 21.07 9.03
N PRO A 346 -5.21 21.21 7.71
CA PRO A 346 -4.07 21.14 6.80
C PRO A 346 -3.03 22.21 7.18
N ALA A 347 -1.77 21.80 7.27
CA ALA A 347 -0.67 22.63 7.69
C ALA A 347 0.40 22.75 6.59
N MET A 348 1.07 23.89 6.55
CA MET A 348 2.14 24.17 5.59
C MET A 348 3.31 24.85 6.28
N LEU A 349 4.52 24.39 5.98
CA LEU A 349 5.79 24.96 6.46
C LEU A 349 6.68 25.32 5.27
N ASP A 350 7.28 26.50 5.27
CA ASP A 350 8.42 26.82 4.39
C ASP A 350 9.69 26.31 5.08
N VAL A 351 10.30 25.31 4.49
CA VAL A 351 11.52 24.66 5.00
C VAL A 351 12.77 25.10 4.23
N THR A 352 12.67 26.16 3.39
CA THR A 352 13.81 26.65 2.60
C THR A 352 14.92 27.11 3.54
N GLY A 353 16.08 26.45 3.44
CA GLY A 353 17.25 26.72 4.29
C GLY A 353 17.19 26.14 5.71
N ALA A 354 16.10 25.48 6.10
CA ALA A 354 16.01 24.77 7.37
C ALA A 354 16.62 23.37 7.31
N PHE A 355 17.08 22.86 8.44
CA PHE A 355 17.49 21.45 8.56
C PHE A 355 16.26 20.58 8.78
N VAL A 356 15.88 19.82 7.77
CA VAL A 356 14.70 18.94 7.78
C VAL A 356 15.14 17.49 7.83
N PRO A 357 14.74 16.71 8.86
CA PRO A 357 14.91 15.27 8.86
C PRO A 357 14.17 14.62 7.69
N ASP A 358 14.78 13.61 7.07
CA ASP A 358 14.14 12.82 6.02
C ASP A 358 13.20 11.79 6.66
N GLU A 359 12.05 12.26 7.14
CA GLU A 359 11.03 11.46 7.81
C GLU A 359 9.66 11.71 7.21
N GLU A 360 8.85 10.66 7.10
CA GLU A 360 7.46 10.78 6.69
C GLU A 360 6.60 11.30 7.85
N ILE A 361 5.91 12.43 7.64
CA ILE A 361 4.84 12.89 8.52
C ILE A 361 3.52 12.42 7.92
N PHE A 362 2.95 11.35 8.48
CA PHE A 362 1.73 10.70 7.96
C PHE A 362 0.46 11.44 8.42
N ALA A 363 0.34 12.70 8.00
CA ALA A 363 -0.67 13.68 8.39
C ALA A 363 -0.76 14.78 7.32
N PRO A 364 -1.75 15.70 7.37
CA PRO A 364 -1.91 16.76 6.38
C PRO A 364 -0.90 17.91 6.62
N VAL A 365 0.38 17.59 6.51
CA VAL A 365 1.51 18.53 6.67
C VAL A 365 2.33 18.57 5.39
N LEU A 366 2.36 19.74 4.75
CA LEU A 366 3.11 19.97 3.51
C LEU A 366 4.32 20.86 3.77
N GLN A 367 5.49 20.40 3.38
CA GLN A 367 6.75 21.13 3.47
C GLN A 367 7.06 21.79 2.12
N VAL A 368 7.18 23.11 2.09
CA VAL A 368 7.49 23.89 0.89
C VAL A 368 9.00 24.16 0.85
N CYS A 369 9.64 23.84 -0.27
CA CYS A 369 11.05 24.12 -0.54
C CYS A 369 11.16 24.97 -1.80
N ARG A 370 11.76 26.16 -1.69
CA ARG A 370 12.03 27.05 -2.81
C ARG A 370 13.42 26.78 -3.38
N VAL A 371 13.52 26.71 -4.70
CA VAL A 371 14.80 26.40 -5.38
C VAL A 371 15.07 27.39 -6.52
N PRO A 372 16.34 27.69 -6.82
CA PRO A 372 16.70 28.70 -7.80
C PRO A 372 16.49 28.23 -9.26
N ASP A 373 16.59 26.94 -9.53
CA ASP A 373 16.56 26.36 -10.88
C ASP A 373 16.03 24.92 -10.87
N PHE A 374 15.73 24.39 -12.05
CA PHE A 374 15.17 23.06 -12.21
C PHE A 374 16.16 21.94 -11.83
N ASP A 375 17.46 22.16 -11.97
CA ASP A 375 18.48 21.21 -11.52
C ASP A 375 18.46 21.07 -9.98
N ALA A 376 18.28 22.19 -9.29
CA ALA A 376 18.08 22.18 -7.85
C ALA A 376 16.76 21.50 -7.45
N ALA A 377 15.69 21.64 -8.27
CA ALA A 377 14.43 20.95 -8.03
C ALA A 377 14.60 19.43 -8.14
N ILE A 378 15.29 18.93 -9.16
CA ILE A 378 15.57 17.48 -9.30
C ILE A 378 16.43 16.99 -8.14
N ARG A 379 17.48 17.74 -7.76
CA ARG A 379 18.33 17.39 -6.59
C ARG A 379 17.50 17.34 -5.31
N ALA A 380 16.66 18.32 -5.07
CA ALA A 380 15.78 18.36 -3.90
C ALA A 380 14.76 17.21 -3.92
N ALA A 381 14.17 16.89 -5.08
CA ALA A 381 13.25 15.77 -5.23
C ALA A 381 13.89 14.44 -4.84
N ASN A 382 15.13 14.22 -5.30
CA ASN A 382 15.89 12.98 -5.05
C ASN A 382 16.60 12.93 -3.69
N ASN A 383 16.65 14.06 -2.95
CA ASN A 383 17.30 14.12 -1.64
C ASN A 383 16.41 13.47 -0.56
N THR A 384 16.24 12.17 -0.68
CA THR A 384 15.48 11.33 0.27
C THR A 384 15.94 9.88 0.14
N ARG A 385 15.87 9.15 1.26
CA ARG A 385 16.08 7.69 1.30
C ARG A 385 14.89 6.90 0.78
N PHE A 386 13.74 7.56 0.61
CA PHE A 386 12.52 6.99 0.07
C PHE A 386 12.49 7.07 -1.47
N GLY A 387 11.44 6.53 -2.07
CA GLY A 387 11.25 6.55 -3.52
C GLY A 387 9.95 5.91 -3.95
N LEU A 388 8.82 6.24 -3.28
CA LEU A 388 7.52 5.66 -3.62
C LEU A 388 6.86 6.40 -4.78
N SER A 389 6.56 7.69 -4.58
CA SER A 389 5.84 8.51 -5.56
C SER A 389 6.52 9.86 -5.75
N ALA A 390 6.42 10.41 -6.94
CA ALA A 390 6.87 11.75 -7.29
C ALA A 390 5.94 12.36 -8.33
N GLY A 391 5.92 13.69 -8.44
CA GLY A 391 5.14 14.38 -9.45
C GLY A 391 5.83 15.63 -9.97
N LEU A 392 5.51 15.96 -11.24
CA LEU A 392 5.85 17.24 -11.87
C LEU A 392 4.57 17.91 -12.38
N VAL A 393 4.38 19.17 -12.01
CA VAL A 393 3.41 20.06 -12.64
C VAL A 393 4.20 21.02 -13.55
N SER A 394 4.09 20.82 -14.85
CA SER A 394 4.69 21.63 -15.89
C SER A 394 4.09 21.36 -17.25
N GLY A 395 3.94 22.41 -18.05
CA GLY A 395 3.59 22.33 -19.48
C GLY A 395 4.75 21.98 -20.40
N ASP A 396 5.98 22.05 -19.91
CA ASP A 396 7.20 21.85 -20.71
C ASP A 396 7.55 20.35 -20.83
N ASP A 397 7.55 19.82 -22.06
CA ASP A 397 7.88 18.42 -22.34
C ASP A 397 9.35 18.08 -22.05
N ALA A 398 10.27 19.02 -22.28
CA ALA A 398 11.69 18.80 -22.01
C ALA A 398 11.98 18.69 -20.49
N LEU A 399 11.30 19.50 -19.68
CA LEU A 399 11.37 19.36 -18.22
C LEU A 399 10.76 18.05 -17.75
N TRP A 400 9.66 17.60 -18.39
CA TRP A 400 9.07 16.31 -18.09
C TRP A 400 10.01 15.15 -18.41
N ASP A 401 10.59 15.13 -19.60
CA ASP A 401 11.51 14.06 -20.02
C ASP A 401 12.71 13.97 -19.08
N ARG A 402 13.26 15.11 -18.68
CA ARG A 402 14.32 15.17 -17.68
C ARG A 402 13.85 14.66 -16.32
N PHE A 403 12.71 15.14 -15.83
CA PHE A 403 12.19 14.72 -14.52
C PHE A 403 11.93 13.22 -14.49
N LEU A 404 11.29 12.66 -15.53
CA LEU A 404 11.03 11.23 -15.65
C LEU A 404 12.33 10.41 -15.68
N GLY A 405 13.35 10.88 -16.38
CA GLY A 405 14.63 10.19 -16.50
C GLY A 405 15.51 10.25 -15.25
N GLU A 406 15.39 11.33 -14.46
CA GLU A 406 16.29 11.59 -13.33
C GLU A 406 15.64 11.37 -11.96
N CYS A 407 14.31 11.38 -11.86
CA CYS A 407 13.59 11.22 -10.58
C CYS A 407 13.59 9.76 -10.12
N ARG A 408 13.90 9.54 -8.83
CA ARG A 408 14.01 8.20 -8.22
C ARG A 408 12.73 7.84 -7.47
N ALA A 409 11.68 7.47 -8.20
CA ALA A 409 10.43 6.99 -7.61
C ALA A 409 9.83 5.84 -8.44
N GLY A 410 9.04 4.98 -7.79
CA GLY A 410 8.35 3.88 -8.46
C GLY A 410 7.08 4.32 -9.18
N VAL A 411 6.47 5.45 -8.77
CA VAL A 411 5.31 6.08 -9.41
C VAL A 411 5.68 7.53 -9.72
N VAL A 412 5.64 7.92 -10.99
CA VAL A 412 5.98 9.29 -11.42
C VAL A 412 4.83 9.85 -12.25
N ASN A 413 4.21 10.94 -11.78
CA ASN A 413 3.04 11.54 -12.39
C ASN A 413 3.36 12.91 -13.00
N ARG A 414 2.74 13.23 -14.14
CA ARG A 414 2.78 14.57 -14.75
C ARG A 414 1.40 15.21 -14.69
N ASN A 415 1.32 16.46 -14.21
CA ASN A 415 0.10 17.28 -14.15
C ASN A 415 -1.08 16.55 -13.49
N ARG A 416 -0.78 15.68 -12.54
CA ARG A 416 -1.75 14.89 -11.78
C ARG A 416 -1.28 14.73 -10.34
N PRO A 417 -2.19 14.48 -9.39
CA PRO A 417 -1.81 14.23 -8.00
C PRO A 417 -0.82 13.05 -7.88
N THR A 418 0.12 13.16 -6.95
CA THR A 418 1.06 12.07 -6.60
C THR A 418 0.33 10.82 -6.08
N THR A 419 -0.88 10.99 -5.57
CA THR A 419 -1.79 9.94 -5.09
C THR A 419 -2.53 9.20 -6.21
N GLY A 420 -2.36 9.62 -7.47
CA GLY A 420 -2.98 9.01 -8.65
C GLY A 420 -2.23 7.77 -9.10
N ALA A 421 -2.58 6.59 -8.57
CA ALA A 421 -2.07 5.30 -9.00
C ALA A 421 -3.19 4.45 -9.63
N ALA A 422 -2.84 3.60 -10.59
CA ALA A 422 -3.77 2.68 -11.23
C ALA A 422 -3.47 1.23 -10.84
N GLY A 423 -4.50 0.47 -10.48
CA GLY A 423 -4.35 -0.94 -10.10
C GLY A 423 -3.89 -1.87 -11.23
N SER A 424 -3.93 -1.39 -12.49
CA SER A 424 -3.43 -2.07 -13.70
C SER A 424 -1.93 -1.84 -13.96
N MET A 425 -1.27 -1.03 -13.13
CA MET A 425 0.16 -0.72 -13.23
C MET A 425 0.90 -1.27 -11.99
N PRO A 426 2.24 -1.38 -12.02
CA PRO A 426 3.00 -1.69 -10.81
C PRO A 426 2.86 -0.56 -9.79
N PHE A 427 2.81 -0.92 -8.52
CA PHE A 427 2.83 0.01 -7.41
C PHE A 427 3.88 -0.44 -6.40
N GLY A 428 4.86 0.41 -6.10
CA GLY A 428 5.92 0.12 -5.16
C GLY A 428 7.05 1.12 -5.26
N GLY A 429 7.90 1.16 -4.25
CA GLY A 429 8.95 2.15 -4.14
C GLY A 429 10.36 1.59 -4.19
N LEU A 430 11.28 2.51 -4.47
CA LEU A 430 12.72 2.35 -4.36
C LEU A 430 13.19 2.74 -2.95
N GLY A 431 14.46 2.50 -2.63
CA GLY A 431 15.04 2.88 -1.35
C GLY A 431 14.30 2.26 -0.17
N GLU A 432 13.95 3.09 0.82
CA GLU A 432 13.22 2.63 2.01
C GLU A 432 11.70 2.52 1.81
N SER A 433 11.20 2.81 0.61
CA SER A 433 9.77 2.67 0.29
C SER A 433 9.36 1.26 -0.14
N GLY A 434 10.30 0.34 -0.32
CA GLY A 434 9.99 -1.03 -0.73
C GLY A 434 11.20 -1.95 -0.73
N ASN A 435 11.07 -3.12 -1.36
CA ASN A 435 12.14 -4.10 -1.51
C ASN A 435 12.21 -4.70 -2.92
N HIS A 436 11.94 -3.90 -3.94
CA HIS A 436 11.96 -4.27 -5.36
C HIS A 436 10.92 -5.34 -5.75
N ARG A 437 9.81 -5.41 -5.00
CA ARG A 437 8.67 -6.27 -5.28
C ARG A 437 7.40 -5.43 -5.31
N PRO A 438 7.20 -4.67 -6.40
CA PRO A 438 6.02 -3.82 -6.53
C PRO A 438 4.74 -4.65 -6.50
N SER A 439 3.73 -4.11 -5.86
CA SER A 439 2.39 -4.69 -5.73
C SER A 439 1.47 -4.31 -6.90
N ALA A 440 0.20 -4.27 -6.66
CA ALA A 440 -0.85 -4.00 -7.62
C ALA A 440 -0.88 -5.05 -8.75
N TYR A 441 -0.66 -4.70 -10.01
CA TYR A 441 -0.65 -5.66 -11.11
C TYR A 441 0.51 -6.66 -11.03
N TYR A 442 1.63 -6.22 -10.43
CA TYR A 442 2.83 -7.04 -10.27
C TYR A 442 2.80 -7.96 -9.03
N ALA A 443 1.73 -7.92 -8.24
CA ALA A 443 1.58 -8.84 -7.10
C ALA A 443 1.58 -10.32 -7.53
N ALA A 444 1.20 -10.64 -8.76
CA ALA A 444 1.28 -11.98 -9.32
C ALA A 444 2.70 -12.55 -9.29
N ASP A 445 3.73 -11.69 -9.43
CA ASP A 445 5.14 -12.12 -9.54
C ASP A 445 5.70 -12.67 -8.22
N TYR A 446 5.31 -12.04 -7.08
CA TYR A 446 5.80 -12.47 -5.77
C TYR A 446 4.88 -13.48 -5.07
N CYS A 447 3.69 -13.71 -5.62
CA CYS A 447 2.76 -14.72 -5.07
C CYS A 447 3.02 -16.13 -5.60
N ALA A 448 3.91 -16.30 -6.60
CA ALA A 448 4.27 -17.59 -7.15
C ALA A 448 5.75 -17.60 -7.58
N TYR A 449 6.39 -18.77 -7.56
CA TYR A 449 7.73 -18.90 -8.07
C TYR A 449 7.74 -19.61 -9.44
N PRO A 450 8.61 -19.18 -10.38
CA PRO A 450 8.71 -19.80 -11.69
C PRO A 450 9.42 -21.14 -11.63
N VAL A 451 8.91 -22.10 -12.41
CA VAL A 451 9.52 -23.44 -12.61
C VAL A 451 9.74 -23.64 -14.09
N ALA A 452 10.99 -23.76 -14.50
CA ALA A 452 11.36 -24.18 -15.85
C ALA A 452 11.47 -25.68 -15.90
N SER A 453 10.82 -26.33 -16.87
CA SER A 453 10.99 -27.74 -17.16
C SER A 453 11.31 -27.94 -18.62
N PHE A 454 12.15 -28.96 -18.90
CA PHE A 454 12.52 -29.42 -20.23
C PHE A 454 12.02 -30.85 -20.38
N GLU A 455 11.06 -31.04 -21.27
CA GLU A 455 10.26 -32.26 -21.35
C GLU A 455 10.43 -32.94 -22.70
N ALA A 456 10.87 -34.23 -22.69
CA ALA A 456 10.91 -35.08 -23.84
C ALA A 456 9.97 -36.28 -23.64
N ALA A 457 9.39 -36.82 -24.71
CA ALA A 457 8.46 -37.94 -24.63
C ALA A 457 9.16 -39.27 -24.21
N SER A 458 10.47 -39.36 -24.38
CA SER A 458 11.28 -40.53 -23.98
C SER A 458 12.65 -40.05 -23.50
N ALA A 459 13.37 -40.92 -22.78
CA ALA A 459 14.74 -40.65 -22.35
C ALA A 459 15.65 -40.37 -23.56
N GLN A 460 16.32 -39.22 -23.54
CA GLN A 460 17.21 -38.73 -24.59
C GLN A 460 18.67 -38.70 -24.11
N GLY A 461 19.14 -39.80 -23.51
CA GLY A 461 20.54 -40.00 -23.21
C GLY A 461 21.29 -40.39 -24.49
N ASN A 462 22.43 -39.77 -24.79
CA ASN A 462 23.28 -40.20 -25.90
C ASN A 462 24.15 -41.40 -25.44
N ALA A 463 23.53 -42.62 -25.38
CA ALA A 463 24.18 -43.83 -24.92
C ALA A 463 25.41 -44.18 -25.76
N ALA A 464 25.37 -43.93 -27.08
CA ALA A 464 26.49 -44.19 -27.97
C ALA A 464 27.70 -43.27 -27.66
N ALA A 465 27.45 -41.98 -27.42
CA ALA A 465 28.53 -41.06 -27.05
C ALA A 465 29.07 -41.33 -25.64
N LEU A 466 28.23 -41.84 -24.73
CA LEU A 466 28.64 -42.23 -23.39
C LEU A 466 29.48 -43.51 -23.40
N ALA A 467 29.06 -44.54 -24.20
CA ALA A 467 29.75 -45.83 -24.30
C ALA A 467 31.24 -45.67 -24.71
N GLY A 468 31.53 -44.74 -25.61
CA GLY A 468 32.92 -44.42 -26.00
C GLY A 468 33.77 -43.72 -24.93
N LYS A 469 33.21 -43.39 -23.77
CA LYS A 469 33.86 -42.70 -22.65
C LYS A 469 33.87 -43.50 -21.34
N LEU A 470 33.26 -44.69 -21.35
CA LEU A 470 33.26 -45.58 -20.18
C LEU A 470 34.55 -46.42 -20.20
N ARG A 471 35.17 -46.60 -19.02
CA ARG A 471 36.22 -47.60 -18.86
C ARG A 471 35.58 -49.00 -18.88
N GLY A 472 36.15 -49.95 -19.65
CA GLY A 472 35.71 -51.32 -19.63
C GLY A 472 35.99 -52.02 -18.31
#